data_15f2f83a4296dd22803878eda42f76bf
#
_entry.id   15f2f83a4296dd22803878eda42f76bf
#
_cell.length_a   1.000
_cell.length_b   1.000
_cell.length_c   1.000
_cell.angle_alpha   90.00
_cell.angle_beta   90.00
_cell.angle_gamma   90.00
#
_symmetry.space_group_name_H-M   'P 1'
#
loop_
_entity.id
_entity.type
_entity.pdbx_description
1 polymer ?
#
loop_
_entity_poly.entity_id
_entity_poly.type
_entity_poly.pdbx_seq_one_letter_code
_entity_poly.pdbx_strand_id
1 'polypeptide(L)'
;MADQETVENPEFMYLSLESIIVEEQIRSSVDTEGESFKALMASIKDRGVLEPALVTPKDDKYLLLCGERRFLAAQKLGLESIPARIVNTITQKDEILAYQLTENLQREDLNPMDQAKGIFAFIQAKLPDKGYDVDSLMSELVRYTRKPETLPEEVVKTVLTIGEIVGKSIMTVYNGLSLLKLSDEIQAAIRQGTLPVSQGYLFAANLDCPDLPKIFEDIMKKPVTNATLNNLLTAYKKVKPKSDDTKPIPMTKQVANLRSIKSYIEMGAGIYTKPDLETLIEELRTFLASVEQQVQTAPMPAPVTEKPVKKPQA
;
A
#
# COMPACT_ATOMS: atom_id res chain seq x y z
N MET A 1 -34.87 1.81 -14.25
CA MET A 1 -34.78 0.34 -14.32
C MET A 1 -33.31 0.06 -14.51
N ALA A 2 -32.66 -0.40 -13.47
CA ALA A 2 -31.24 -0.77 -13.57
C ALA A 2 -31.16 -2.07 -14.34
N ASP A 3 -30.42 -2.08 -15.44
CA ASP A 3 -30.08 -3.29 -16.17
C ASP A 3 -29.37 -4.25 -15.19
N GLN A 4 -30.04 -5.34 -14.86
CA GLN A 4 -29.40 -6.48 -14.23
C GLN A 4 -28.49 -7.07 -15.32
N GLU A 5 -27.18 -6.79 -15.25
CA GLU A 5 -26.18 -7.57 -15.95
C GLU A 5 -26.41 -9.04 -15.56
N THR A 6 -26.86 -9.81 -16.50
CA THR A 6 -26.98 -11.26 -16.36
C THR A 6 -25.59 -11.80 -16.13
N VAL A 7 -25.29 -12.19 -14.89
CA VAL A 7 -24.05 -12.94 -14.57
C VAL A 7 -24.13 -14.24 -15.38
N GLU A 8 -23.45 -14.29 -16.53
CA GLU A 8 -23.32 -15.52 -17.29
C GLU A 8 -22.73 -16.61 -16.40
N ASN A 9 -23.41 -17.76 -16.34
CA ASN A 9 -22.92 -18.89 -15.56
C ASN A 9 -21.53 -19.27 -16.11
N PRO A 10 -20.51 -19.36 -15.25
CA PRO A 10 -19.18 -19.71 -15.71
C PRO A 10 -19.18 -21.09 -16.35
N GLU A 11 -18.66 -21.18 -17.54
CA GLU A 11 -18.51 -22.44 -18.26
C GLU A 11 -17.34 -23.24 -17.68
N PHE A 12 -17.59 -24.48 -17.27
CA PHE A 12 -16.58 -25.41 -16.78
C PHE A 12 -16.30 -26.48 -17.83
N MET A 13 -15.04 -26.65 -18.17
CA MET A 13 -14.62 -27.70 -19.09
C MET A 13 -13.19 -28.18 -18.83
N TYR A 14 -12.85 -29.35 -19.36
CA TYR A 14 -11.47 -29.81 -19.41
C TYR A 14 -10.79 -29.24 -20.66
N LEU A 15 -9.69 -28.52 -20.46
CA LEU A 15 -8.89 -27.94 -21.53
C LEU A 15 -7.56 -28.69 -21.64
N SER A 16 -7.17 -28.99 -22.89
CA SER A 16 -5.81 -29.48 -23.16
C SER A 16 -4.79 -28.46 -22.72
N LEU A 17 -3.69 -28.92 -22.10
CA LEU A 17 -2.59 -28.04 -21.69
C LEU A 17 -1.99 -27.26 -22.86
N GLU A 18 -2.01 -27.81 -24.07
CA GLU A 18 -1.53 -27.15 -25.29
C GLU A 18 -2.40 -25.97 -25.72
N SER A 19 -3.69 -25.99 -25.32
CA SER A 19 -4.63 -24.90 -25.60
C SER A 19 -4.53 -23.75 -24.62
N ILE A 20 -3.76 -23.90 -23.54
CA ILE A 20 -3.62 -22.87 -22.49
C ILE A 20 -2.30 -22.12 -22.70
N ILE A 21 -2.38 -20.79 -22.77
CA ILE A 21 -1.24 -19.88 -22.85
C ILE A 21 -0.98 -19.31 -21.46
N VAL A 22 0.27 -19.32 -21.03
CA VAL A 22 0.74 -18.59 -19.85
C VAL A 22 1.57 -17.42 -20.35
N GLU A 23 1.09 -16.19 -20.19
CA GLU A 23 1.90 -14.99 -20.41
C GLU A 23 2.72 -14.71 -19.16
N GLU A 24 3.82 -13.96 -19.35
CA GLU A 24 4.71 -13.57 -18.25
C GLU A 24 3.91 -12.84 -17.16
N GLN A 25 3.61 -13.56 -16.08
CA GLN A 25 2.86 -13.03 -14.96
C GLN A 25 3.80 -12.18 -14.10
N ILE A 26 3.27 -11.16 -13.42
CA ILE A 26 3.99 -10.24 -12.52
C ILE A 26 4.64 -10.99 -11.33
N ARG A 27 4.52 -12.30 -11.26
CA ARG A 27 5.14 -13.13 -10.23
C ARG A 27 6.65 -13.25 -10.43
N SER A 28 7.37 -13.07 -9.32
CA SER A 28 8.61 -13.79 -9.07
C SER A 28 8.37 -15.28 -9.35
N SER A 29 9.22 -15.91 -10.16
CA SER A 29 9.13 -17.31 -10.63
C SER A 29 8.51 -18.26 -9.59
N VAL A 30 7.51 -19.05 -10.04
CA VAL A 30 6.94 -20.13 -9.21
C VAL A 30 8.09 -21.07 -8.81
N ASP A 31 8.35 -21.23 -7.51
CA ASP A 31 9.29 -22.22 -7.03
C ASP A 31 8.74 -23.63 -7.30
N THR A 32 9.21 -24.23 -8.38
CA THR A 32 8.81 -25.57 -8.82
C THR A 32 9.63 -26.70 -8.19
N GLU A 33 10.62 -26.40 -7.36
CA GLU A 33 11.48 -27.37 -6.68
C GLU A 33 11.20 -27.46 -5.18
N GLY A 34 10.48 -26.49 -4.62
CA GLY A 34 10.15 -26.42 -3.20
C GLY A 34 9.20 -27.52 -2.73
N GLU A 35 9.27 -27.86 -1.45
CA GLU A 35 8.45 -28.93 -0.81
C GLU A 35 6.94 -28.69 -1.00
N SER A 36 6.50 -27.43 -0.96
CA SER A 36 5.08 -27.06 -1.22
C SER A 36 4.63 -27.41 -2.64
N PHE A 37 5.50 -27.29 -3.63
CA PHE A 37 5.18 -27.66 -5.00
C PHE A 37 5.19 -29.19 -5.18
N LYS A 38 6.12 -29.90 -4.57
CA LYS A 38 6.16 -31.36 -4.55
C LYS A 38 4.91 -31.96 -3.89
N ALA A 39 4.46 -31.36 -2.77
CA ALA A 39 3.22 -31.76 -2.11
C ALA A 39 1.99 -31.55 -3.02
N LEU A 40 1.94 -30.43 -3.75
CA LEU A 40 0.89 -30.17 -4.75
C LEU A 40 0.91 -31.23 -5.87
N MET A 41 2.09 -31.55 -6.42
CA MET A 41 2.23 -32.59 -7.43
C MET A 41 1.75 -33.96 -6.93
N ALA A 42 2.11 -34.32 -5.69
CA ALA A 42 1.64 -35.58 -5.08
C ALA A 42 0.10 -35.61 -4.95
N SER A 43 -0.51 -34.50 -4.51
CA SER A 43 -1.97 -34.37 -4.44
C SER A 43 -2.65 -34.47 -5.81
N ILE A 44 -2.09 -33.81 -6.82
CA ILE A 44 -2.63 -33.85 -8.19
C ILE A 44 -2.50 -35.26 -8.80
N LYS A 45 -1.40 -35.96 -8.52
CA LYS A 45 -1.19 -37.34 -8.96
C LYS A 45 -2.21 -38.31 -8.36
N ASP A 46 -2.58 -38.10 -7.09
CA ASP A 46 -3.50 -38.97 -6.35
C ASP A 46 -4.99 -38.69 -6.67
N ARG A 47 -5.36 -37.42 -6.77
CA ARG A 47 -6.77 -36.96 -6.81
C ARG A 47 -7.14 -36.18 -8.05
N GLY A 48 -6.19 -35.91 -8.95
CA GLY A 48 -6.36 -34.97 -10.04
C GLY A 48 -6.33 -33.51 -9.58
N VAL A 49 -6.56 -32.60 -10.51
CA VAL A 49 -6.68 -31.17 -10.24
C VAL A 49 -8.09 -30.90 -9.69
N LEU A 50 -8.23 -30.69 -8.39
CA LEU A 50 -9.53 -30.50 -7.71
C LEU A 50 -10.11 -29.11 -7.95
N GLU A 51 -9.28 -28.08 -7.94
CA GLU A 51 -9.71 -26.72 -8.22
C GLU A 51 -9.42 -26.35 -9.68
N PRO A 52 -10.40 -25.90 -10.46
CA PRO A 52 -10.18 -25.54 -11.85
C PRO A 52 -9.23 -24.35 -12.00
N ALA A 53 -8.44 -24.34 -13.07
CA ALA A 53 -7.72 -23.16 -13.49
C ALA A 53 -8.73 -22.13 -14.02
N LEU A 54 -8.43 -20.84 -13.90
CA LEU A 54 -9.24 -19.77 -14.46
C LEU A 54 -8.60 -19.26 -15.73
N VAL A 55 -9.38 -19.20 -16.80
CA VAL A 55 -8.90 -18.84 -18.14
C VAL A 55 -9.88 -17.88 -18.83
N THR A 56 -9.36 -17.10 -19.78
CA THR A 56 -10.19 -16.31 -20.71
C THR A 56 -9.84 -16.67 -22.15
N PRO A 57 -10.81 -16.65 -23.09
CA PRO A 57 -10.52 -16.86 -24.50
C PRO A 57 -9.52 -15.81 -25.03
N LYS A 58 -8.55 -16.27 -25.80
CA LYS A 58 -7.58 -15.43 -26.51
C LYS A 58 -7.22 -16.07 -27.83
N ASP A 59 -7.71 -15.47 -28.94
CA ASP A 59 -7.59 -16.02 -30.25
C ASP A 59 -8.15 -17.48 -30.32
N ASP A 60 -7.38 -18.44 -30.80
CA ASP A 60 -7.74 -19.86 -30.84
C ASP A 60 -7.37 -20.65 -29.59
N LYS A 61 -6.95 -19.96 -28.54
CA LYS A 61 -6.47 -20.54 -27.27
C LYS A 61 -7.13 -19.90 -26.06
N TYR A 62 -6.66 -20.28 -24.88
CA TYR A 62 -7.12 -19.75 -23.61
C TYR A 62 -5.95 -19.16 -22.83
N LEU A 63 -6.07 -17.92 -22.40
CA LEU A 63 -5.07 -17.28 -21.56
C LEU A 63 -5.33 -17.62 -20.09
N LEU A 64 -4.32 -18.12 -19.40
CA LEU A 64 -4.39 -18.43 -17.97
C LEU A 64 -4.43 -17.15 -17.15
N LEU A 65 -5.55 -16.94 -16.41
CA LEU A 65 -5.72 -15.84 -15.47
C LEU A 65 -5.22 -16.22 -14.08
N CYS A 66 -5.55 -17.45 -13.62
CA CYS A 66 -5.21 -17.95 -12.28
C CYS A 66 -5.00 -19.46 -12.31
N GLY A 67 -4.13 -19.97 -11.41
CA GLY A 67 -3.85 -21.40 -11.27
C GLY A 67 -2.54 -21.87 -11.90
N GLU A 68 -1.56 -20.99 -12.13
CA GLU A 68 -0.27 -21.28 -12.73
C GLU A 68 0.45 -22.47 -12.07
N ARG A 69 0.47 -22.53 -10.71
CA ARG A 69 1.09 -23.65 -10.00
C ARG A 69 0.44 -25.01 -10.34
N ARG A 70 -0.89 -25.03 -10.50
CA ARG A 70 -1.64 -26.24 -10.89
C ARG A 70 -1.36 -26.62 -12.33
N PHE A 71 -1.31 -25.65 -13.22
CA PHE A 71 -0.95 -25.83 -14.62
C PHE A 71 0.46 -26.41 -14.77
N LEU A 72 1.47 -25.80 -14.11
CA LEU A 72 2.85 -26.29 -14.14
C LEU A 72 3.01 -27.68 -13.50
N ALA A 73 2.28 -27.97 -12.41
CA ALA A 73 2.29 -29.28 -11.80
C ALA A 73 1.66 -30.34 -12.71
N ALA A 74 0.54 -30.03 -13.38
CA ALA A 74 -0.10 -30.90 -14.36
C ALA A 74 0.84 -31.17 -15.56
N GLN A 75 1.55 -30.15 -16.04
CA GLN A 75 2.52 -30.26 -17.11
C GLN A 75 3.71 -31.17 -16.72
N LYS A 76 4.29 -30.97 -15.50
CA LYS A 76 5.36 -31.83 -14.98
C LYS A 76 4.92 -33.27 -14.75
N LEU A 77 3.64 -33.51 -14.47
CA LEU A 77 3.05 -34.85 -14.33
C LEU A 77 2.65 -35.51 -15.66
N GLY A 78 2.75 -34.76 -16.78
CA GLY A 78 2.38 -35.27 -18.11
C GLY A 78 0.87 -35.47 -18.31
N LEU A 79 0.03 -34.69 -17.61
CA LEU A 79 -1.41 -34.73 -17.83
C LEU A 79 -1.74 -34.10 -19.20
N GLU A 80 -2.73 -34.65 -19.90
CA GLU A 80 -3.17 -34.13 -21.19
C GLU A 80 -4.06 -32.88 -21.05
N SER A 81 -4.86 -32.82 -19.97
CA SER A 81 -5.84 -31.77 -19.74
C SER A 81 -6.01 -31.44 -18.27
N ILE A 82 -6.53 -30.25 -17.98
CA ILE A 82 -6.91 -29.82 -16.63
C ILE A 82 -8.32 -29.23 -16.64
N PRO A 83 -9.05 -29.31 -15.50
CA PRO A 83 -10.31 -28.60 -15.37
C PRO A 83 -10.07 -27.09 -15.41
N ALA A 84 -10.87 -26.39 -16.18
CA ALA A 84 -10.80 -24.94 -16.32
C ALA A 84 -12.18 -24.32 -16.19
N ARG A 85 -12.23 -23.12 -15.65
CA ARG A 85 -13.38 -22.23 -15.63
C ARG A 85 -13.11 -21.08 -16.59
N ILE A 86 -14.00 -20.91 -17.58
CA ILE A 86 -13.86 -19.89 -18.60
C ILE A 86 -14.58 -18.61 -18.14
N VAL A 87 -13.89 -17.47 -18.26
CA VAL A 87 -14.43 -16.13 -18.00
C VAL A 87 -14.41 -15.36 -19.30
N ASN A 88 -15.58 -15.17 -19.89
CA ASN A 88 -15.74 -14.50 -21.19
C ASN A 88 -15.77 -12.96 -21.08
N THR A 89 -15.95 -12.41 -19.88
CA THR A 89 -16.11 -10.96 -19.63
C THR A 89 -14.79 -10.21 -19.55
N ILE A 90 -13.66 -10.90 -19.41
CA ILE A 90 -12.32 -10.30 -19.23
C ILE A 90 -11.53 -10.56 -20.51
N THR A 91 -11.56 -9.62 -21.43
CA THR A 91 -10.92 -9.77 -22.75
C THR A 91 -9.86 -8.71 -23.05
N GLN A 92 -9.96 -7.55 -22.41
CA GLN A 92 -9.00 -6.47 -22.59
C GLN A 92 -7.73 -6.73 -21.79
N LYS A 93 -6.58 -6.36 -22.34
CA LYS A 93 -5.27 -6.61 -21.69
C LYS A 93 -5.14 -5.96 -20.30
N ASP A 94 -5.65 -4.77 -20.15
CA ASP A 94 -5.68 -4.04 -18.86
C ASP A 94 -6.65 -4.68 -17.85
N GLU A 95 -7.78 -5.22 -18.30
CA GLU A 95 -8.71 -5.97 -17.45
C GLU A 95 -8.11 -7.30 -16.98
N ILE A 96 -7.45 -8.03 -17.90
CA ILE A 96 -6.73 -9.27 -17.59
C ILE A 96 -5.69 -9.01 -16.51
N LEU A 97 -4.85 -8.00 -16.72
CA LEU A 97 -3.81 -7.62 -15.79
C LEU A 97 -4.40 -7.19 -14.42
N ALA A 98 -5.45 -6.37 -14.44
CA ALA A 98 -6.13 -5.95 -13.23
C ALA A 98 -6.74 -7.14 -12.47
N TYR A 99 -7.31 -8.11 -13.18
CA TYR A 99 -7.86 -9.32 -12.56
C TYR A 99 -6.76 -10.16 -11.88
N GLN A 100 -5.66 -10.43 -12.60
CA GLN A 100 -4.51 -11.18 -12.08
C GLN A 100 -3.90 -10.50 -10.85
N LEU A 101 -3.77 -9.17 -10.89
CA LEU A 101 -3.26 -8.39 -9.76
C LEU A 101 -4.23 -8.42 -8.57
N THR A 102 -5.53 -8.33 -8.83
CA THR A 102 -6.56 -8.41 -7.77
C THR A 102 -6.49 -9.75 -7.05
N GLU A 103 -6.47 -10.87 -7.80
CA GLU A 103 -6.34 -12.21 -7.21
C GLU A 103 -5.07 -12.33 -6.37
N ASN A 104 -3.95 -11.89 -6.93
CA ASN A 104 -2.68 -11.92 -6.22
C ASN A 104 -2.69 -11.06 -4.95
N LEU A 105 -3.29 -9.86 -4.98
CA LEU A 105 -3.35 -8.95 -3.84
C LEU A 105 -4.29 -9.44 -2.71
N GLN A 106 -5.26 -10.29 -3.03
CA GLN A 106 -6.20 -10.87 -2.05
C GLN A 106 -5.61 -12.06 -1.26
N ARG A 107 -4.40 -12.51 -1.61
CA ARG A 107 -3.76 -13.61 -0.89
C ARG A 107 -3.27 -13.17 0.48
N GLU A 108 -3.59 -13.95 1.51
CA GLU A 108 -3.20 -13.68 2.90
C GLU A 108 -1.69 -13.82 3.14
N ASP A 109 -1.02 -14.67 2.36
CA ASP A 109 0.41 -15.01 2.50
C ASP A 109 1.34 -14.10 1.67
N LEU A 110 0.81 -12.99 1.12
CA LEU A 110 1.60 -12.14 0.24
C LEU A 110 2.71 -11.40 1.00
N ASN A 111 3.94 -11.55 0.52
CA ASN A 111 5.07 -10.79 1.03
C ASN A 111 4.83 -9.28 0.83
N PRO A 112 5.13 -8.42 1.81
CA PRO A 112 4.90 -6.97 1.71
C PRO A 112 5.55 -6.29 0.50
N MET A 113 6.70 -6.79 0.04
CA MET A 113 7.34 -6.28 -1.18
C MET A 113 6.56 -6.64 -2.44
N ASP A 114 6.07 -7.89 -2.51
CA ASP A 114 5.26 -8.35 -3.64
C ASP A 114 3.90 -7.67 -3.65
N GLN A 115 3.31 -7.42 -2.47
CA GLN A 115 2.10 -6.62 -2.34
C GLN A 115 2.31 -5.18 -2.84
N ALA A 116 3.40 -4.52 -2.44
CA ALA A 116 3.72 -3.16 -2.90
C ALA A 116 3.90 -3.09 -4.42
N LYS A 117 4.63 -4.05 -5.01
CA LYS A 117 4.80 -4.18 -6.46
C LYS A 117 3.48 -4.42 -7.18
N GLY A 118 2.65 -5.33 -6.65
CA GLY A 118 1.33 -5.62 -7.21
C GLY A 118 0.40 -4.41 -7.19
N ILE A 119 0.37 -3.66 -6.09
CA ILE A 119 -0.41 -2.41 -5.98
C ILE A 119 0.08 -1.39 -7.01
N PHE A 120 1.39 -1.20 -7.12
CA PHE A 120 1.95 -0.25 -8.08
C PHE A 120 1.61 -0.63 -9.52
N ALA A 121 1.79 -1.90 -9.88
CA ALA A 121 1.44 -2.41 -11.20
C ALA A 121 -0.06 -2.30 -11.51
N PHE A 122 -0.94 -2.55 -10.51
CA PHE A 122 -2.38 -2.37 -10.66
C PHE A 122 -2.74 -0.92 -11.00
N ILE A 123 -2.13 0.05 -10.30
CA ILE A 123 -2.39 1.47 -10.57
C ILE A 123 -1.91 1.87 -11.96
N GLN A 124 -0.73 1.42 -12.36
CA GLN A 124 -0.21 1.68 -13.72
C GLN A 124 -1.11 1.07 -14.79
N ALA A 125 -1.66 -0.12 -14.55
CA ALA A 125 -2.58 -0.77 -15.49
C ALA A 125 -3.93 -0.05 -15.59
N LYS A 126 -4.45 0.47 -14.47
CA LYS A 126 -5.74 1.19 -14.42
C LYS A 126 -5.65 2.64 -14.88
N LEU A 127 -4.48 3.25 -14.77
CA LEU A 127 -4.22 4.65 -15.12
C LEU A 127 -2.97 4.78 -16.01
N PRO A 128 -2.94 4.12 -17.20
CA PRO A 128 -1.75 4.06 -18.05
C PRO A 128 -1.33 5.45 -18.55
N ASP A 129 -2.30 6.32 -18.83
CA ASP A 129 -2.06 7.68 -19.35
C ASP A 129 -1.42 8.63 -18.32
N LYS A 130 -1.44 8.27 -17.04
CA LYS A 130 -0.84 9.10 -15.98
C LYS A 130 0.66 8.94 -15.88
N GLY A 131 1.23 7.81 -16.34
CA GLY A 131 2.66 7.54 -16.30
C GLY A 131 3.27 7.64 -14.90
N TYR A 132 2.53 7.23 -13.85
CA TYR A 132 3.00 7.33 -12.47
C TYR A 132 4.29 6.53 -12.26
N ASP A 133 5.28 7.18 -11.67
CA ASP A 133 6.33 6.54 -10.89
C ASP A 133 5.93 6.44 -9.41
N VAL A 134 6.78 5.83 -8.60
CA VAL A 134 6.47 5.63 -7.16
C VAL A 134 6.30 6.96 -6.43
N ASP A 135 7.12 7.97 -6.74
CA ASP A 135 7.10 9.27 -6.04
C ASP A 135 5.87 10.09 -6.38
N SER A 136 5.51 10.18 -7.65
CA SER A 136 4.31 10.88 -8.11
C SER A 136 3.04 10.19 -7.57
N LEU A 137 3.00 8.85 -7.59
CA LEU A 137 1.90 8.10 -7.02
C LEU A 137 1.76 8.32 -5.52
N MET A 138 2.85 8.26 -4.76
CA MET A 138 2.83 8.55 -3.32
C MET A 138 2.34 9.97 -3.01
N SER A 139 2.71 10.94 -3.85
CA SER A 139 2.24 12.33 -3.75
C SER A 139 0.72 12.43 -3.97
N GLU A 140 0.18 11.68 -4.93
CA GLU A 140 -1.27 11.62 -5.18
C GLU A 140 -2.02 10.94 -4.02
N LEU A 141 -1.48 9.87 -3.42
CA LEU A 141 -2.08 9.23 -2.23
C LEU A 141 -2.13 10.20 -1.03
N VAL A 142 -1.07 10.99 -0.81
CA VAL A 142 -1.09 12.04 0.22
C VAL A 142 -2.14 13.11 -0.10
N ARG A 143 -2.27 13.47 -1.37
CA ARG A 143 -3.27 14.44 -1.83
C ARG A 143 -4.69 13.89 -1.66
N TYR A 144 -4.90 12.60 -1.96
CA TYR A 144 -6.16 11.91 -1.71
C TYR A 144 -6.59 12.00 -0.23
N THR A 145 -5.67 11.79 0.71
CA THR A 145 -6.00 11.84 2.14
C THR A 145 -6.29 13.24 2.67
N ARG A 146 -5.79 14.28 2.00
CA ARG A 146 -5.93 15.69 2.44
C ARG A 146 -7.02 16.46 1.72
N LYS A 147 -7.13 16.27 0.40
CA LYS A 147 -7.99 17.03 -0.49
C LYS A 147 -8.43 16.16 -1.67
N PRO A 148 -9.23 15.10 -1.44
CA PRO A 148 -9.66 14.19 -2.50
C PRO A 148 -10.41 14.90 -3.64
N GLU A 149 -11.13 15.98 -3.32
CA GLU A 149 -11.86 16.80 -4.28
C GLU A 149 -11.00 17.48 -5.35
N THR A 150 -9.68 17.51 -5.16
CA THR A 150 -8.73 18.10 -6.13
C THR A 150 -8.18 17.07 -7.12
N LEU A 151 -8.53 15.79 -6.97
CA LEU A 151 -8.08 14.71 -7.84
C LEU A 151 -9.12 14.38 -8.92
N PRO A 152 -8.68 13.92 -10.09
CA PRO A 152 -9.59 13.34 -11.08
C PRO A 152 -10.39 12.17 -10.50
N GLU A 153 -11.66 12.05 -10.90
CA GLU A 153 -12.57 11.02 -10.39
C GLU A 153 -12.01 9.61 -10.59
N GLU A 154 -11.37 9.34 -11.73
CA GLU A 154 -10.73 8.06 -12.04
C GLU A 154 -9.63 7.68 -11.06
N VAL A 155 -8.84 8.67 -10.59
CA VAL A 155 -7.78 8.46 -9.58
C VAL A 155 -8.41 8.12 -8.24
N VAL A 156 -9.43 8.88 -7.83
CA VAL A 156 -10.18 8.64 -6.58
C VAL A 156 -10.77 7.24 -6.58
N LYS A 157 -11.45 6.85 -7.67
CA LYS A 157 -12.05 5.53 -7.83
C LYS A 157 -11.00 4.42 -7.76
N THR A 158 -9.87 4.57 -8.44
CA THR A 158 -8.78 3.58 -8.42
C THR A 158 -8.19 3.42 -7.01
N VAL A 159 -7.98 4.53 -6.28
CA VAL A 159 -7.47 4.49 -4.90
C VAL A 159 -8.46 3.78 -3.95
N LEU A 160 -9.76 4.04 -4.09
CA LEU A 160 -10.81 3.35 -3.33
C LEU A 160 -10.81 1.85 -3.62
N THR A 161 -10.78 1.48 -4.89
CA THR A 161 -10.73 0.07 -5.32
C THR A 161 -9.52 -0.67 -4.73
N ILE A 162 -8.35 -0.03 -4.66
CA ILE A 162 -7.17 -0.64 -4.02
C ILE A 162 -7.42 -0.87 -2.53
N GLY A 163 -8.00 0.11 -1.84
CA GLY A 163 -8.35 -0.02 -0.42
C GLY A 163 -9.27 -1.23 -0.16
N GLU A 164 -10.25 -1.42 -1.03
CA GLU A 164 -11.19 -2.55 -0.98
C GLU A 164 -10.50 -3.90 -1.28
N ILE A 165 -9.72 -3.98 -2.36
CA ILE A 165 -9.02 -5.21 -2.77
C ILE A 165 -8.04 -5.66 -1.69
N VAL A 166 -7.24 -4.73 -1.15
CA VAL A 166 -6.19 -5.04 -0.18
C VAL A 166 -6.73 -5.15 1.24
N GLY A 167 -7.93 -4.63 1.50
CA GLY A 167 -8.54 -4.58 2.84
C GLY A 167 -7.73 -3.74 3.83
N LYS A 168 -7.00 -2.73 3.35
CA LYS A 168 -6.11 -1.89 4.16
C LYS A 168 -6.37 -0.41 3.95
N SER A 169 -5.99 0.39 4.94
CA SER A 169 -6.06 1.85 4.81
C SER A 169 -5.12 2.38 3.73
N ILE A 170 -5.47 3.51 3.12
CA ILE A 170 -4.62 4.18 2.12
C ILE A 170 -3.24 4.53 2.69
N MET A 171 -3.15 4.84 3.98
CA MET A 171 -1.87 5.09 4.64
C MET A 171 -1.02 3.81 4.71
N THR A 172 -1.63 2.64 4.90
CA THR A 172 -0.92 1.35 4.86
C THR A 172 -0.43 1.06 3.44
N VAL A 173 -1.23 1.37 2.42
CA VAL A 173 -0.83 1.28 1.00
C VAL A 173 0.35 2.22 0.73
N TYR A 174 0.27 3.47 1.17
CA TYR A 174 1.35 4.46 1.07
C TYR A 174 2.66 3.94 1.68
N ASN A 175 2.60 3.42 2.90
CA ASN A 175 3.77 2.86 3.57
C ASN A 175 4.33 1.65 2.80
N GLY A 176 3.46 0.78 2.29
CA GLY A 176 3.89 -0.33 1.43
C GLY A 176 4.65 0.14 0.20
N LEU A 177 4.09 1.10 -0.54
CA LEU A 177 4.73 1.67 -1.74
C LEU A 177 6.07 2.34 -1.42
N SER A 178 6.24 2.93 -0.24
CA SER A 178 7.50 3.55 0.17
C SER A 178 8.67 2.55 0.19
N LEU A 179 8.40 1.26 0.39
CA LEU A 179 9.42 0.20 0.36
C LEU A 179 10.05 0.05 -1.03
N LEU A 180 9.33 0.38 -2.10
CA LEU A 180 9.84 0.31 -3.48
C LEU A 180 10.95 1.35 -3.76
N LYS A 181 11.10 2.34 -2.88
CA LYS A 181 12.17 3.36 -2.98
C LYS A 181 13.47 2.92 -2.34
N LEU A 182 13.48 1.82 -1.62
CA LEU A 182 14.67 1.27 -0.97
C LEU A 182 15.60 0.63 -2.00
N SER A 183 16.90 0.52 -1.66
CA SER A 183 17.84 -0.21 -2.49
C SER A 183 17.46 -1.68 -2.63
N ASP A 184 17.88 -2.31 -3.73
CA ASP A 184 17.58 -3.72 -4.02
C ASP A 184 18.01 -4.66 -2.88
N GLU A 185 19.13 -4.34 -2.21
CA GLU A 185 19.63 -5.11 -1.06
C GLU A 185 18.67 -5.09 0.11
N ILE A 186 18.14 -3.91 0.48
CA ILE A 186 17.17 -3.76 1.56
C ILE A 186 15.85 -4.42 1.19
N GLN A 187 15.38 -4.23 -0.07
CA GLN A 187 14.19 -4.90 -0.57
C GLN A 187 14.32 -6.43 -0.52
N ALA A 188 15.49 -6.97 -0.90
CA ALA A 188 15.77 -8.40 -0.82
C ALA A 188 15.75 -8.90 0.62
N ALA A 189 16.33 -8.18 1.57
CA ALA A 189 16.32 -8.53 2.99
C ALA A 189 14.89 -8.55 3.57
N ILE A 190 14.03 -7.61 3.18
CA ILE A 190 12.61 -7.59 3.57
C ILE A 190 11.89 -8.81 2.97
N ARG A 191 12.12 -9.10 1.67
CA ARG A 191 11.49 -10.23 0.98
C ARG A 191 11.87 -11.57 1.59
N GLN A 192 13.13 -11.73 2.02
CA GLN A 192 13.64 -12.94 2.69
C GLN A 192 13.21 -13.03 4.16
N GLY A 193 12.61 -11.98 4.73
CA GLY A 193 12.23 -11.92 6.13
C GLY A 193 13.41 -11.71 7.10
N THR A 194 14.63 -11.46 6.59
CA THR A 194 15.81 -11.16 7.41
C THR A 194 15.79 -9.74 7.98
N LEU A 195 15.08 -8.82 7.32
CA LEU A 195 14.77 -7.48 7.82
C LEU A 195 13.27 -7.36 8.07
N PRO A 196 12.82 -7.03 9.31
CA PRO A 196 11.40 -6.78 9.60
C PRO A 196 10.85 -5.62 8.77
N VAL A 197 9.63 -5.78 8.24
CA VAL A 197 8.96 -4.75 7.41
C VAL A 197 8.85 -3.40 8.12
N SER A 198 8.62 -3.42 9.45
CA SER A 198 8.57 -2.20 10.27
C SER A 198 9.88 -1.41 10.24
N GLN A 199 11.02 -2.09 10.13
CA GLN A 199 12.33 -1.47 9.94
C GLN A 199 12.49 -0.95 8.51
N GLY A 200 11.97 -1.67 7.52
CA GLY A 200 11.89 -1.19 6.13
C GLY A 200 11.19 0.17 6.02
N TYR A 201 10.08 0.36 6.72
CA TYR A 201 9.39 1.66 6.76
C TYR A 201 10.24 2.78 7.38
N LEU A 202 11.06 2.47 8.39
CA LEU A 202 11.97 3.45 8.98
C LEU A 202 13.07 3.85 8.01
N PHE A 203 13.62 2.91 7.25
CA PHE A 203 14.56 3.21 6.17
C PHE A 203 13.90 4.08 5.09
N ALA A 204 12.71 3.70 4.61
CA ALA A 204 11.98 4.45 3.59
C ALA A 204 11.61 5.88 4.02
N ALA A 205 11.39 6.11 5.32
CA ALA A 205 11.13 7.44 5.88
C ALA A 205 12.40 8.31 6.04
N ASN A 206 13.58 7.75 5.86
CA ASN A 206 14.87 8.41 6.08
C ASN A 206 15.87 8.19 4.93
N LEU A 207 15.37 8.16 3.68
CA LEU A 207 16.21 7.97 2.47
C LEU A 207 17.28 9.04 2.31
N ASP A 208 17.09 10.21 2.93
CA ASP A 208 18.04 11.31 2.95
C ASP A 208 19.18 11.11 3.97
N CYS A 209 19.19 10.01 4.72
CA CYS A 209 20.26 9.69 5.66
C CYS A 209 21.54 9.30 4.91
N PRO A 210 22.65 10.05 5.05
CA PRO A 210 23.90 9.77 4.32
C PRO A 210 24.54 8.45 4.74
N ASP A 211 24.34 8.01 5.99
CA ASP A 211 24.90 6.78 6.55
C ASP A 211 23.96 5.57 6.38
N LEU A 212 22.86 5.69 5.62
CA LEU A 212 21.84 4.65 5.48
C LEU A 212 22.43 3.29 5.08
N PRO A 213 23.32 3.16 4.07
CA PRO A 213 23.89 1.86 3.68
C PRO A 213 24.68 1.23 4.83
N LYS A 214 25.50 2.03 5.53
CA LYS A 214 26.30 1.55 6.66
C LYS A 214 25.44 1.10 7.83
N ILE A 215 24.39 1.87 8.16
CA ILE A 215 23.44 1.50 9.21
C ILE A 215 22.75 0.18 8.85
N PHE A 216 22.38 -0.02 7.58
CA PHE A 216 21.81 -1.28 7.11
C PHE A 216 22.77 -2.45 7.31
N GLU A 217 24.02 -2.34 6.87
CA GLU A 217 25.03 -3.37 7.08
C GLU A 217 25.25 -3.72 8.56
N ASP A 218 25.31 -2.70 9.42
CA ASP A 218 25.54 -2.87 10.86
C ASP A 218 24.37 -3.60 11.54
N ILE A 219 23.12 -3.28 11.19
CA ILE A 219 21.95 -3.96 11.77
C ILE A 219 21.76 -5.37 11.25
N MET A 220 22.21 -5.65 10.02
CA MET A 220 22.19 -7.04 9.49
C MET A 220 23.18 -7.93 10.24
N LYS A 221 24.31 -7.38 10.74
CA LYS A 221 25.26 -8.10 11.60
C LYS A 221 24.76 -8.22 13.05
N LYS A 222 24.13 -7.16 13.57
CA LYS A 222 23.63 -7.07 14.94
C LYS A 222 22.24 -6.44 14.97
N PRO A 223 21.18 -7.25 15.01
CA PRO A 223 19.81 -6.74 15.03
C PRO A 223 19.55 -5.75 16.18
N VAL A 224 18.80 -4.71 15.90
CA VAL A 224 18.44 -3.65 16.85
C VAL A 224 16.93 -3.46 16.91
N THR A 225 16.45 -2.76 17.94
CA THR A 225 15.03 -2.40 18.06
C THR A 225 14.66 -1.28 17.07
N ASN A 226 13.37 -1.15 16.76
CA ASN A 226 12.86 -0.06 15.91
C ASN A 226 13.21 1.33 16.49
N ALA A 227 13.17 1.50 17.81
CA ALA A 227 13.53 2.76 18.47
C ALA A 227 15.01 3.10 18.27
N THR A 228 15.91 2.12 18.44
CA THR A 228 17.33 2.28 18.21
C THR A 228 17.64 2.63 16.77
N LEU A 229 17.03 1.89 15.82
CA LEU A 229 17.18 2.14 14.39
C LEU A 229 16.71 3.55 14.02
N ASN A 230 15.54 3.98 14.51
CA ASN A 230 15.03 5.32 14.24
C ASN A 230 15.98 6.41 14.75
N ASN A 231 16.57 6.22 15.94
CA ASN A 231 17.56 7.14 16.49
C ASN A 231 18.82 7.22 15.63
N LEU A 232 19.31 6.09 15.11
CA LEU A 232 20.47 6.05 14.20
C LEU A 232 20.15 6.79 12.90
N LEU A 233 19.02 6.46 12.27
CA LEU A 233 18.59 7.05 10.99
C LEU A 233 18.29 8.55 11.08
N THR A 234 17.90 9.06 12.25
CA THR A 234 17.57 10.49 12.44
C THR A 234 18.68 11.31 13.08
N ALA A 235 19.77 10.69 13.52
CA ALA A 235 20.88 11.38 14.19
C ALA A 235 21.45 12.52 13.34
N TYR A 236 21.56 12.33 12.01
CA TYR A 236 22.06 13.36 11.09
C TYR A 236 21.16 14.61 11.04
N LYS A 237 19.86 14.48 11.30
CA LYS A 237 18.92 15.62 11.33
C LYS A 237 19.21 16.57 12.51
N LYS A 238 19.83 16.04 13.58
CA LYS A 238 20.23 16.83 14.75
C LYS A 238 21.51 17.62 14.51
N VAL A 239 22.34 17.20 13.54
CA VAL A 239 23.62 17.84 13.20
C VAL A 239 23.46 19.00 12.21
N LYS A 240 22.39 18.98 11.40
CA LYS A 240 22.05 20.17 10.61
C LYS A 240 21.66 21.30 11.57
N PRO A 241 22.35 22.48 11.59
CA PRO A 241 21.84 23.61 12.31
C PRO A 241 20.41 23.82 11.83
N LYS A 242 19.47 23.84 12.78
CA LYS A 242 18.11 24.23 12.46
C LYS A 242 18.23 25.55 11.69
N SER A 243 17.91 25.54 10.38
CA SER A 243 17.57 26.78 9.71
C SER A 243 16.59 27.46 10.64
N ASP A 244 16.79 28.74 10.87
CA ASP A 244 16.13 29.58 11.86
C ASP A 244 14.58 29.66 11.64
N ASP A 245 13.94 28.49 11.57
CA ASP A 245 12.50 28.29 11.51
C ASP A 245 11.91 28.22 12.93
N THR A 246 12.33 29.18 13.78
CA THR A 246 11.60 29.55 14.99
C THR A 246 10.36 30.41 14.66
N LYS A 247 9.74 30.20 13.50
CA LYS A 247 8.37 30.67 13.30
C LYS A 247 7.47 29.77 14.13
N PRO A 248 6.81 30.30 15.17
CA PRO A 248 5.87 29.52 15.96
C PRO A 248 4.84 28.91 14.99
N ILE A 249 4.57 27.62 15.16
CA ILE A 249 3.55 26.94 14.34
C ILE A 249 2.27 27.78 14.41
N PRO A 250 1.73 28.26 13.29
CA PRO A 250 0.56 29.12 13.33
C PRO A 250 -0.55 28.47 14.16
N MET A 251 -1.20 29.21 15.03
CA MET A 251 -2.28 28.74 15.90
C MET A 251 -3.35 27.98 15.13
N THR A 252 -3.62 28.41 13.89
CA THR A 252 -4.53 27.72 12.96
C THR A 252 -4.12 26.27 12.68
N LYS A 253 -2.81 25.97 12.59
CA LYS A 253 -2.30 24.61 12.35
C LYS A 253 -2.38 23.75 13.62
N GLN A 254 -2.17 24.35 14.79
CA GLN A 254 -2.35 23.65 16.08
C GLN A 254 -3.82 23.31 16.31
N VAL A 255 -4.73 24.24 16.03
CA VAL A 255 -6.19 24.00 16.11
C VAL A 255 -6.64 22.94 15.10
N ALA A 256 -6.08 22.90 13.89
CA ALA A 256 -6.38 21.86 12.90
C ALA A 256 -5.95 20.46 13.41
N ASN A 257 -4.78 20.36 14.06
CA ASN A 257 -4.33 19.11 14.66
C ASN A 257 -5.27 18.61 15.78
N LEU A 258 -5.74 19.52 16.63
CA LEU A 258 -6.72 19.18 17.69
C LEU A 258 -8.06 18.71 17.10
N ARG A 259 -8.53 19.33 16.00
CA ARG A 259 -9.74 18.89 15.29
C ARG A 259 -9.57 17.49 14.67
N SER A 260 -8.38 17.18 14.16
CA SER A 260 -8.07 15.84 13.65
C SER A 260 -8.13 14.80 14.76
N ILE A 261 -7.53 15.07 15.92
CA ILE A 261 -7.59 14.17 17.10
C ILE A 261 -9.05 13.94 17.52
N LYS A 262 -9.87 15.00 17.60
CA LYS A 262 -11.30 14.87 17.89
C LYS A 262 -12.01 13.94 16.88
N SER A 263 -11.78 14.13 15.59
CA SER A 263 -12.36 13.30 14.53
C SER A 263 -11.95 11.82 14.64
N TYR A 264 -10.69 11.55 14.98
CA TYR A 264 -10.22 10.18 15.21
C TYR A 264 -10.92 9.52 16.40
N ILE A 265 -11.12 10.25 17.49
CA ILE A 265 -11.85 9.74 18.68
C ILE A 265 -13.32 9.44 18.32
N GLU A 266 -13.98 10.32 17.57
CA GLU A 266 -15.38 10.17 17.16
C GLU A 266 -15.55 8.99 16.18
N MET A 267 -14.62 8.76 15.26
CA MET A 267 -14.65 7.60 14.34
C MET A 267 -14.26 6.28 15.02
N GLY A 268 -13.49 6.33 16.08
CA GLY A 268 -13.00 5.16 16.83
C GLY A 268 -13.93 4.71 17.96
N ALA A 269 -15.16 5.18 18.03
CA ALA A 269 -16.12 4.78 19.07
C ALA A 269 -16.35 3.26 19.02
N GLY A 270 -15.72 2.53 19.95
CA GLY A 270 -15.75 1.07 20.05
C GLY A 270 -14.42 0.35 19.85
N ILE A 271 -13.36 1.06 19.43
CA ILE A 271 -12.02 0.48 19.22
C ILE A 271 -11.12 0.72 20.45
N TYR A 272 -11.34 1.83 21.19
CA TYR A 272 -10.55 2.17 22.36
C TYR A 272 -11.09 1.53 23.63
N THR A 273 -10.18 0.96 24.43
CA THR A 273 -10.55 0.46 25.75
C THR A 273 -10.76 1.61 26.75
N LYS A 274 -11.49 1.34 27.85
CA LYS A 274 -11.71 2.35 28.89
C LYS A 274 -10.41 2.93 29.47
N PRO A 275 -9.36 2.12 29.76
CA PRO A 275 -8.06 2.63 30.19
C PRO A 275 -7.37 3.56 29.18
N ASP A 276 -7.49 3.26 27.86
CA ASP A 276 -6.90 4.10 26.80
C ASP A 276 -7.54 5.50 26.79
N LEU A 277 -8.87 5.55 26.96
CA LEU A 277 -9.62 6.81 27.01
C LEU A 277 -9.33 7.60 28.29
N GLU A 278 -9.17 6.93 29.43
CA GLU A 278 -8.78 7.57 30.69
C GLU A 278 -7.39 8.21 30.61
N THR A 279 -6.41 7.50 30.01
CA THR A 279 -5.06 8.03 29.76
C THR A 279 -5.10 9.25 28.85
N LEU A 280 -5.88 9.16 27.76
CA LEU A 280 -6.02 10.28 26.83
C LEU A 280 -6.65 11.52 27.48
N ILE A 281 -7.64 11.33 28.36
CA ILE A 281 -8.28 12.43 29.11
C ILE A 281 -7.27 13.13 30.02
N GLU A 282 -6.40 12.39 30.69
CA GLU A 282 -5.39 12.96 31.60
C GLU A 282 -4.34 13.77 30.82
N GLU A 283 -3.87 13.25 29.68
CA GLU A 283 -2.96 13.95 28.78
C GLU A 283 -3.59 15.26 28.24
N LEU A 284 -4.86 15.21 27.82
CA LEU A 284 -5.57 16.40 27.35
C LEU A 284 -5.77 17.44 28.46
N ARG A 285 -6.02 17.04 29.70
CA ARG A 285 -6.12 17.95 30.85
C ARG A 285 -4.80 18.63 31.11
N THR A 286 -3.70 17.88 31.10
CA THR A 286 -2.35 18.42 31.31
C THR A 286 -2.01 19.43 30.22
N PHE A 287 -2.33 19.12 28.96
CA PHE A 287 -2.15 20.01 27.84
C PHE A 287 -2.99 21.29 27.99
N LEU A 288 -4.26 21.19 28.36
CA LEU A 288 -5.14 22.33 28.56
C LEU A 288 -4.60 23.29 29.65
N ALA A 289 -4.18 22.73 30.78
CA ALA A 289 -3.58 23.52 31.87
C ALA A 289 -2.34 24.29 31.39
N SER A 290 -1.50 23.67 30.55
CA SER A 290 -0.31 24.33 29.99
C SER A 290 -0.67 25.49 29.06
N VAL A 291 -1.72 25.33 28.25
CA VAL A 291 -2.23 26.37 27.35
C VAL A 291 -2.85 27.52 28.12
N GLU A 292 -3.63 27.26 29.19
CA GLU A 292 -4.22 28.26 30.06
C GLU A 292 -3.13 29.11 30.78
N GLN A 293 -2.07 28.47 31.25
CA GLN A 293 -0.91 29.17 31.83
C GLN A 293 -0.24 30.09 30.79
N GLN A 294 -0.07 29.64 29.54
CA GLN A 294 0.50 30.45 28.47
C GLN A 294 -0.39 31.63 28.10
N VAL A 295 -1.71 31.47 28.10
CA VAL A 295 -2.66 32.56 27.86
C VAL A 295 -2.57 33.64 28.95
N GLN A 296 -2.40 33.25 30.22
CA GLN A 296 -2.24 34.18 31.31
C GLN A 296 -0.91 34.96 31.27
N THR A 297 0.12 34.38 30.71
CA THR A 297 1.45 34.98 30.60
C THR A 297 1.72 35.67 29.26
N ALA A 298 0.82 35.52 28.28
CA ALA A 298 0.98 36.13 26.98
C ALA A 298 0.90 37.66 27.03
N PRO A 299 1.83 38.39 26.43
CA PRO A 299 1.73 39.84 26.36
C PRO A 299 0.49 40.27 25.58
N MET A 300 -0.22 41.28 26.06
CA MET A 300 -1.36 41.88 25.35
C MET A 300 -0.92 42.32 23.96
N PRO A 301 -1.70 42.02 22.91
CA PRO A 301 -1.39 42.50 21.58
C PRO A 301 -1.36 44.00 21.54
N ALA A 302 -0.32 44.59 20.93
CA ALA A 302 -0.24 46.02 20.73
C ALA A 302 -1.50 46.56 20.03
N PRO A 303 -2.04 47.72 20.37
CA PRO A 303 -3.23 48.27 19.75
C PRO A 303 -2.99 48.37 18.25
N VAL A 304 -3.94 47.83 17.48
CA VAL A 304 -3.92 47.92 15.99
C VAL A 304 -4.05 49.40 15.61
N THR A 305 -2.94 50.02 15.23
CA THR A 305 -2.99 51.32 14.60
C THR A 305 -3.63 51.18 13.23
N GLU A 306 -4.85 51.69 13.08
CA GLU A 306 -5.53 51.77 11.79
C GLU A 306 -4.66 52.52 10.80
N LYS A 307 -4.29 51.89 9.70
CA LYS A 307 -3.65 52.55 8.56
C LYS A 307 -4.64 53.54 7.95
N PRO A 308 -4.25 54.79 7.72
CA PRO A 308 -5.16 55.78 7.12
C PRO A 308 -5.59 55.32 5.72
N VAL A 309 -6.91 55.31 5.51
CA VAL A 309 -7.54 55.03 4.24
C VAL A 309 -7.10 56.07 3.22
N LYS A 310 -6.34 55.66 2.19
CA LYS A 310 -6.06 56.54 1.04
C LYS A 310 -7.36 56.85 0.33
N LYS A 311 -7.76 58.13 0.34
CA LYS A 311 -8.86 58.64 -0.51
C LYS A 311 -8.49 58.49 -1.98
N PRO A 312 -9.40 58.08 -2.86
CA PRO A 312 -9.16 58.08 -4.31
C PRO A 312 -8.99 59.53 -4.77
N GLN A 313 -7.90 59.77 -5.52
CA GLN A 313 -7.73 61.02 -6.26
C GLN A 313 -8.67 60.99 -7.47
N ALA A 314 -9.39 62.11 -7.66
CA ALA A 314 -10.26 62.37 -8.78
C ALA A 314 -9.49 62.52 -10.09
#